data_0a3285ff3bae29dbe26c8c95bf61d07b
#
_entry.id   0a3285ff3bae29dbe26c8c95bf61d07b
#
_cell.length_a   1.000
_cell.length_b   1.000
_cell.length_c   1.000
_cell.angle_alpha   90.00
_cell.angle_beta   90.00
_cell.angle_gamma   90.00
#
_symmetry.space_group_name_H-M   'P 1'
#
loop_
_entity.id
_entity.type
_entity.pdbx_description
1 polymer ?
#
loop_
_entity_poly.entity_id
_entity_poly.type
_entity_poly.pdbx_seq_one_letter_code
_entity_poly.pdbx_strand_id
1 'polypeptide(L)'
;IESRQFLYDEISKIDGLFVYPSKSNYMLINIKETGFTAAELALELMKKGIIVRDCTSFKGLDEFWIRISICTLEEDKKFIEILKEVLE
;
A
#
# COMPACT_ATOMS: atom_id res chain seq x y z
N ILE A 1 -8.44 -0.89 -14.80
CA ILE A 1 -7.50 -1.80 -15.44
C ILE A 1 -6.12 -1.16 -15.54
N GLU A 2 -6.05 0.02 -16.14
CA GLU A 2 -4.78 0.74 -16.22
C GLU A 2 -4.25 1.09 -14.84
N SER A 3 -5.15 1.48 -13.93
CA SER A 3 -4.77 1.81 -12.56
C SER A 3 -4.16 0.61 -11.84
N ARG A 4 -4.74 -0.57 -12.03
CA ARG A 4 -4.24 -1.77 -11.38
C ARG A 4 -2.80 -2.08 -11.83
N GLN A 5 -2.57 -2.05 -13.14
CA GLN A 5 -1.24 -2.33 -13.68
C GLN A 5 -0.24 -1.26 -13.23
N PHE A 6 -0.66 0.00 -13.26
CA PHE A 6 0.18 1.10 -12.81
C PHE A 6 0.59 0.91 -11.34
N LEU A 7 -0.38 0.64 -10.47
CA LEU A 7 -0.10 0.45 -9.04
C LEU A 7 0.85 -0.72 -8.83
N TYR A 8 0.57 -1.84 -9.48
CA TYR A 8 1.40 -3.02 -9.32
C TYR A 8 2.85 -2.73 -9.72
N ASP A 9 3.03 -2.11 -10.88
CA ASP A 9 4.37 -1.81 -11.40
C ASP A 9 5.11 -0.83 -10.51
N GLU A 10 4.44 0.25 -10.09
CA GLU A 10 5.09 1.28 -9.30
C GLU A 10 5.41 0.81 -7.88
N ILE A 11 4.50 0.07 -7.26
CA ILE A 11 4.76 -0.45 -5.92
C ILE A 11 5.87 -1.48 -5.95
N SER A 12 5.90 -2.31 -7.00
CA SER A 12 6.94 -3.33 -7.12
C SER A 12 8.34 -2.76 -7.24
N LYS A 13 8.46 -1.49 -7.66
CA LYS A 13 9.76 -0.82 -7.77
C LYS A 13 10.25 -0.24 -6.46
N ILE A 14 9.39 -0.16 -5.46
CA ILE A 14 9.77 0.43 -4.17
C ILE A 14 10.40 -0.65 -3.29
N ASP A 15 11.61 -0.39 -2.84
CA ASP A 15 12.32 -1.34 -1.97
C ASP A 15 11.53 -1.56 -0.68
N GLY A 16 11.43 -2.82 -0.29
CA GLY A 16 10.77 -3.18 0.95
C GLY A 16 9.29 -3.47 0.83
N LEU A 17 8.71 -3.26 -0.36
CA LEU A 17 7.29 -3.53 -0.59
C LEU A 17 7.13 -4.75 -1.48
N PHE A 18 6.23 -5.65 -1.08
CA PHE A 18 5.92 -6.85 -1.85
C PHE A 18 4.42 -6.84 -2.09
N VAL A 19 4.00 -6.61 -3.32
CA VAL A 19 2.60 -6.44 -3.66
C VAL A 19 1.99 -7.74 -4.16
N TYR A 20 0.79 -8.03 -3.68
CA TYR A 20 0.04 -9.22 -4.04
C TYR A 20 -1.31 -8.77 -4.60
N PRO A 21 -1.46 -8.75 -5.94
CA PRO A 21 -2.71 -8.28 -6.53
C PRO A 21 -3.82 -9.27 -6.27
N SER A 22 -5.04 -8.76 -6.12
CA SER A 22 -6.22 -9.60 -6.00
C SER A 22 -7.07 -9.41 -7.26
N LYS A 23 -8.12 -10.19 -7.35
CA LYS A 23 -9.08 -10.05 -8.45
C LYS A 23 -10.09 -8.95 -8.17
N SER A 24 -10.09 -8.43 -6.95
CA SER A 24 -11.01 -7.36 -6.53
C SER A 24 -10.38 -5.99 -6.74
N ASN A 25 -11.01 -4.95 -6.19
CA ASN A 25 -10.56 -3.56 -6.34
C ASN A 25 -9.48 -3.19 -5.35
N TYR A 26 -8.73 -4.14 -4.87
CA TYR A 26 -7.69 -3.83 -3.87
C TYR A 26 -6.46 -4.69 -4.10
N MET A 27 -5.38 -4.31 -3.44
CA MET A 27 -4.14 -5.07 -3.42
C MET A 27 -3.67 -5.20 -2.00
N LEU A 28 -3.03 -6.34 -1.70
CA LEU A 28 -2.36 -6.54 -0.41
C LEU A 28 -0.89 -6.25 -0.59
N ILE A 29 -0.31 -5.58 0.39
CA ILE A 29 1.12 -5.23 0.35
C ILE A 29 1.77 -5.67 1.64
N ASN A 30 2.84 -6.46 1.53
CA ASN A 30 3.67 -6.81 2.67
C ASN A 30 4.74 -5.73 2.82
N ILE A 31 4.86 -5.17 4.01
CA ILE A 31 5.76 -4.04 4.25
C ILE A 31 6.85 -4.34 5.28
N LYS A 32 7.04 -5.61 5.60
CA LYS A 32 7.97 -6.01 6.65
C LYS A 32 9.37 -5.44 6.46
N GLU A 33 9.84 -5.42 5.22
CA GLU A 33 11.19 -4.96 4.91
C GLU A 33 11.39 -3.46 5.01
N THR A 34 10.29 -2.69 5.17
CA THR A 34 10.40 -1.23 5.30
C THR A 34 10.77 -0.81 6.72
N GLY A 35 10.59 -1.69 7.69
CA GLY A 35 10.80 -1.34 9.09
C GLY A 35 9.55 -0.79 9.76
N PHE A 36 8.48 -0.54 9.01
CA PHE A 36 7.19 -0.10 9.57
C PHE A 36 6.31 -1.30 9.85
N THR A 37 5.46 -1.18 10.89
CA THR A 37 4.30 -2.06 11.00
C THR A 37 3.17 -1.42 10.18
N ALA A 38 2.14 -2.22 9.89
CA ALA A 38 0.98 -1.72 9.15
C ALA A 38 0.32 -0.55 9.88
N ALA A 39 0.20 -0.63 11.20
CA ALA A 39 -0.40 0.44 12.00
C ALA A 39 0.42 1.73 11.89
N GLU A 40 1.75 1.60 11.97
CA GLU A 40 2.62 2.77 11.87
C GLU A 40 2.53 3.43 10.50
N LEU A 41 2.59 2.62 9.44
CA LEU A 41 2.54 3.17 8.09
C LEU A 41 1.17 3.76 7.80
N ALA A 42 0.10 3.09 8.23
CA ALA A 42 -1.25 3.60 8.04
C ALA A 42 -1.43 4.96 8.70
N LEU A 43 -0.85 5.13 9.90
CA LEU A 43 -0.92 6.40 10.60
C LEU A 43 -0.19 7.50 9.84
N GLU A 44 1.01 7.23 9.36
CA GLU A 44 1.78 8.22 8.62
C GLU A 44 1.10 8.62 7.31
N LEU A 45 0.51 7.65 6.63
CA LEU A 45 -0.23 7.94 5.39
C LEU A 45 -1.49 8.75 5.69
N MET A 46 -2.17 8.43 6.80
CA MET A 46 -3.37 9.16 7.17
C MET A 46 -3.08 10.63 7.45
N LYS A 47 -1.93 10.92 8.05
CA LYS A 47 -1.52 12.30 8.31
C LYS A 47 -1.38 13.09 7.02
N LYS A 48 -1.16 12.42 5.91
CA LYS A 48 -1.00 13.04 4.59
C LYS A 48 -2.25 12.91 3.73
N GLY A 49 -3.35 12.47 4.34
CA GLY A 49 -4.63 12.37 3.65
C GLY A 49 -4.87 11.07 2.90
N ILE A 50 -4.03 10.06 3.12
CA ILE A 50 -4.16 8.76 2.45
C ILE A 50 -4.66 7.72 3.45
N ILE A 51 -5.72 7.01 3.10
CA ILE A 51 -6.31 5.98 3.94
C ILE A 51 -5.98 4.60 3.37
N VAL A 52 -5.32 3.78 4.17
CA VAL A 52 -5.09 2.37 3.83
C VAL A 52 -5.62 1.51 4.97
N ARG A 53 -5.81 0.23 4.69
CA ARG A 53 -6.33 -0.69 5.70
C ARG A 53 -5.18 -1.45 6.34
N ASP A 54 -5.12 -1.39 7.68
CA ASP A 54 -4.21 -2.20 8.48
C ASP A 54 -4.85 -3.59 8.60
N CYS A 55 -4.13 -4.61 8.15
CA CYS A 55 -4.65 -5.98 8.10
C CYS A 55 -4.21 -6.84 9.28
N THR A 56 -3.71 -6.24 10.35
CA THR A 56 -3.21 -6.98 11.51
C THR A 56 -4.25 -7.95 12.07
N SER A 57 -5.52 -7.57 12.07
CA SER A 57 -6.59 -8.40 12.61
C SER A 57 -7.14 -9.41 11.63
N PHE A 58 -6.64 -9.43 10.39
CA PHE A 58 -7.12 -10.38 9.37
C PHE A 58 -6.49 -11.73 9.61
N LYS A 59 -7.30 -12.78 9.53
CA LYS A 59 -6.82 -14.14 9.71
C LYS A 59 -5.79 -14.48 8.64
N GLY A 60 -4.64 -14.99 9.07
CA GLY A 60 -3.56 -15.38 8.16
C GLY A 60 -2.61 -14.27 7.81
N LEU A 61 -2.87 -13.05 8.26
CA LEU A 61 -1.98 -11.90 8.03
C LEU A 61 -1.47 -11.40 9.37
N ASP A 62 -0.28 -10.82 9.36
CA ASP A 62 0.31 -10.30 10.59
C ASP A 62 0.37 -8.77 10.53
N GLU A 63 1.18 -8.17 11.41
CA GLU A 63 1.26 -6.72 11.55
C GLU A 63 2.00 -6.03 10.41
N PHE A 64 2.41 -6.76 9.38
CA PHE A 64 3.17 -6.21 8.26
C PHE A 64 2.39 -6.21 6.95
N TRP A 65 1.06 -6.24 7.02
CA TRP A 65 0.23 -6.25 5.81
C TRP A 65 -0.72 -5.08 5.81
N ILE A 66 -0.76 -4.37 4.69
CA ILE A 66 -1.76 -3.34 4.46
C ILE A 66 -2.55 -3.69 3.20
N ARG A 67 -3.74 -3.11 3.10
CA ARG A 67 -4.60 -3.28 1.93
C ARG A 67 -4.91 -1.89 1.39
N ILE A 68 -4.72 -1.71 0.09
CA ILE A 68 -5.04 -0.46 -0.57
C ILE A 68 -6.14 -0.67 -1.59
N SER A 69 -6.96 0.33 -1.80
CA SER A 69 -8.00 0.31 -2.81
C SER A 69 -7.45 0.86 -4.12
N ILE A 70 -7.89 0.28 -5.23
CA ILE A 70 -7.52 0.76 -6.56
C ILE A 70 -8.52 1.86 -6.89
N CYS A 71 -8.01 3.05 -7.16
CA CYS A 71 -8.82 4.22 -7.46
C CYS A 71 -8.61 4.66 -8.90
N THR A 72 -8.79 5.95 -9.19
CA THR A 72 -8.48 6.47 -10.51
C THR A 72 -6.97 6.53 -10.70
N LEU A 73 -6.52 6.57 -11.93
CA LEU A 73 -5.10 6.66 -12.23
C LEU A 73 -4.48 7.90 -11.57
N GLU A 74 -5.20 9.00 -11.60
CA GLU A 74 -4.73 10.26 -11.03
C GLU A 74 -4.54 10.15 -9.51
N GLU A 75 -5.51 9.55 -8.83
CA GLU A 75 -5.42 9.34 -7.38
C GLU A 75 -4.32 8.36 -7.04
N ASP A 76 -4.15 7.32 -7.84
CA ASP A 76 -3.13 6.32 -7.60
C ASP A 76 -1.72 6.88 -7.79
N LYS A 77 -1.54 7.79 -8.74
CA LYS A 77 -0.26 8.49 -8.91
C LYS A 77 0.09 9.30 -7.67
N LYS A 78 -0.90 9.98 -7.12
CA LYS A 78 -0.71 10.77 -5.91
C LYS A 78 -0.38 9.89 -4.72
N PHE A 79 -1.04 8.74 -4.62
CA PHE A 79 -0.76 7.77 -3.57
C PHE A 79 0.70 7.31 -3.64
N ILE A 80 1.18 6.99 -4.84
CA ILE A 80 2.56 6.54 -5.02
C ILE A 80 3.56 7.61 -4.58
N GLU A 81 3.31 8.87 -4.94
CA GLU A 81 4.18 9.96 -4.54
C GLU A 81 4.27 10.09 -3.03
N ILE A 82 3.12 10.03 -2.37
CA ILE A 82 3.07 10.16 -0.91
C ILE A 82 3.71 8.96 -0.23
N LEU A 83 3.48 7.77 -0.77
CA LEU A 83 4.05 6.55 -0.23
C LEU A 83 5.59 6.61 -0.27
N LYS A 84 6.15 7.02 -1.39
CA LYS A 84 7.59 7.17 -1.52
C LYS A 84 8.14 8.20 -0.53
N GLU A 85 7.42 9.29 -0.34
CA GLU A 85 7.80 10.34 0.59
C GLU A 85 7.88 9.82 2.02
N VAL A 86 6.87 9.04 2.42
CA VAL A 86 6.81 8.48 3.77
C VAL A 86 7.92 7.46 3.99
N LEU A 87 8.24 6.68 2.99
CA LEU A 87 9.23 5.59 3.13
C LEU A 87 10.68 6.03 2.96
N GLU A 88 10.90 7.25 2.53
CA GLU A 88 12.27 7.79 2.37
C GLU A 88 12.84 8.39 3.63
#